data_7f2f55084d6a768c9a1b2a31a4a9ec51
#
_entry.id   7f2f55084d6a768c9a1b2a31a4a9ec51
#
_cell.length_a   1.000
_cell.length_b   1.000
_cell.length_c   1.000
_cell.angle_alpha   90.00
_cell.angle_beta   90.00
_cell.angle_gamma   90.00
#
_symmetry.space_group_name_H-M   'P 1'
#
loop_
_entity.id
_entity.type
_entity.pdbx_description
1 polymer ?
#
loop_
_entity_poly.entity_id
_entity_poly.type
_entity_poly.pdbx_seq_one_letter_code
_entity_poly.pdbx_strand_id
1 'polypeptide(L)'
;MNRIIVTIICLICCSLVFAQQESPDVRRGNKQFNDSNYVDAEVNYRRALDKNNQSFEAHYNLGDALFRQEKYPEALEQYAKAEQLLKSDDKTRKDQINTRLASTYHNMGNALYAQQQYDKAVAAYQQSLRRNPKDNDTRYNLVKAMQQLQEQQQQQNQDQNQQQQEQQQEQQQQEQQQQEQQQNQQPQDQQQMDKETAEQILQALEQDEQETQEKLQRQQGKKRRVEKEW
;
A
#
# COMPACT_ATOMS: atom_id res chain seq x y z
N MET A 1 45.23 -1.68 -57.42
CA MET A 1 43.97 -1.22 -56.84
C MET A 1 43.27 -2.34 -56.06
N ASN A 2 43.06 -3.53 -56.59
CA ASN A 2 42.35 -4.64 -55.91
C ASN A 2 43.00 -5.14 -54.59
N ARG A 3 44.34 -5.13 -54.48
CA ARG A 3 45.04 -5.58 -53.25
C ARG A 3 44.81 -4.64 -52.09
N ILE A 4 44.73 -3.34 -52.31
CA ILE A 4 44.49 -2.32 -51.29
C ILE A 4 43.00 -2.42 -50.81
N ILE A 5 42.09 -2.64 -51.71
CA ILE A 5 40.66 -2.83 -51.38
C ILE A 5 40.48 -4.09 -50.52
N VAL A 6 41.14 -5.20 -50.88
CA VAL A 6 41.07 -6.45 -50.13
C VAL A 6 41.64 -6.29 -48.72
N THR A 7 42.77 -5.57 -48.57
CA THR A 7 43.36 -5.32 -47.22
C THR A 7 42.45 -4.42 -46.35
N ILE A 8 41.82 -3.41 -46.92
CA ILE A 8 40.84 -2.54 -46.20
C ILE A 8 39.65 -3.35 -45.78
N ILE A 9 39.09 -4.22 -46.65
CA ILE A 9 37.96 -5.10 -46.32
C ILE A 9 38.36 -6.08 -45.20
N CYS A 10 39.54 -6.69 -45.24
CA CYS A 10 40.03 -7.55 -44.17
C CYS A 10 40.19 -6.81 -42.83
N LEU A 11 40.71 -5.58 -42.82
CA LEU A 11 40.87 -4.76 -41.63
C LEU A 11 39.49 -4.38 -41.03
N ILE A 12 38.50 -4.07 -41.87
CA ILE A 12 37.13 -3.78 -41.45
C ILE A 12 36.46 -5.06 -40.89
N CYS A 13 36.64 -6.21 -41.54
CA CYS A 13 36.11 -7.48 -41.04
C CYS A 13 36.74 -7.88 -39.70
N CYS A 14 38.06 -7.68 -39.53
CA CYS A 14 38.75 -7.92 -38.25
C CYS A 14 38.21 -7.03 -37.12
N SER A 15 37.96 -5.75 -37.41
CA SER A 15 37.43 -4.82 -36.39
C SER A 15 35.98 -5.20 -35.97
N LEU A 16 35.16 -5.73 -36.86
CA LEU A 16 33.80 -6.19 -36.55
C LEU A 16 33.77 -7.45 -35.67
N VAL A 17 34.76 -8.34 -35.78
CA VAL A 17 34.88 -9.55 -34.96
C VAL A 17 35.27 -9.20 -33.51
N PHE A 18 36.07 -8.16 -33.30
CA PHE A 18 36.42 -7.71 -31.94
C PHE A 18 35.26 -7.05 -31.19
N ALA A 19 34.25 -6.52 -31.90
CA ALA A 19 33.11 -5.83 -31.28
C ALA A 19 32.11 -6.77 -30.60
N GLN A 20 32.20 -8.09 -30.78
CA GLN A 20 31.31 -9.08 -30.18
C GLN A 20 31.92 -9.88 -29.02
N GLN A 21 33.17 -9.59 -28.64
CA GLN A 21 33.82 -10.33 -27.57
C GLN A 21 33.31 -9.83 -26.20
N GLU A 22 32.73 -10.74 -25.43
CA GLU A 22 32.29 -10.48 -24.05
C GLU A 22 33.44 -9.90 -23.21
N SER A 23 33.16 -8.84 -22.44
CA SER A 23 34.14 -8.17 -21.60
C SER A 23 34.87 -9.15 -20.67
N PRO A 24 36.22 -9.06 -20.52
CA PRO A 24 36.96 -9.89 -19.57
C PRO A 24 36.39 -9.80 -18.13
N ASP A 25 35.89 -8.65 -17.74
CA ASP A 25 35.29 -8.46 -16.42
C ASP A 25 33.94 -9.19 -16.31
N VAL A 26 33.09 -9.17 -17.36
CA VAL A 26 31.86 -9.97 -17.39
C VAL A 26 32.18 -11.46 -17.30
N ARG A 27 33.17 -11.97 -18.03
CA ARG A 27 33.60 -13.38 -17.92
C ARG A 27 34.08 -13.76 -16.52
N ARG A 28 34.81 -12.87 -15.84
CA ARG A 28 35.21 -13.08 -14.45
C ARG A 28 34.01 -13.09 -13.52
N GLY A 29 33.07 -12.16 -13.71
CA GLY A 29 31.81 -12.11 -12.98
C GLY A 29 31.02 -13.40 -13.15
N ASN A 30 30.85 -13.90 -14.39
CA ASN A 30 30.18 -15.15 -14.70
C ASN A 30 30.82 -16.35 -13.98
N LYS A 31 32.17 -16.40 -13.93
CA LYS A 31 32.88 -17.43 -13.18
C LYS A 31 32.53 -17.37 -11.69
N GLN A 32 32.63 -16.19 -11.06
CA GLN A 32 32.30 -16.02 -9.65
C GLN A 32 30.84 -16.35 -9.37
N PHE A 33 29.91 -15.96 -10.25
CA PHE A 33 28.51 -16.28 -10.16
C PHE A 33 28.24 -17.78 -10.16
N ASN A 34 28.91 -18.53 -11.08
CA ASN A 34 28.82 -20.00 -11.16
C ASN A 34 29.42 -20.69 -9.93
N ASP A 35 30.42 -20.09 -9.31
CA ASP A 35 31.03 -20.55 -8.06
C ASP A 35 30.19 -20.11 -6.82
N SER A 36 29.00 -19.55 -7.03
CA SER A 36 28.09 -18.99 -6.00
C SER A 36 28.67 -17.81 -5.18
N ASN A 37 29.77 -17.20 -5.67
CA ASN A 37 30.38 -16.03 -5.07
C ASN A 37 29.74 -14.75 -5.60
N TYR A 38 28.45 -14.51 -5.22
CA TYR A 38 27.61 -13.45 -5.81
C TYR A 38 28.13 -12.04 -5.52
N VAL A 39 28.80 -11.81 -4.39
CA VAL A 39 29.40 -10.53 -4.05
C VAL A 39 30.59 -10.22 -4.99
N ASP A 40 31.48 -11.18 -5.22
CA ASP A 40 32.62 -11.02 -6.15
C ASP A 40 32.13 -10.91 -7.60
N ALA A 41 31.05 -11.61 -7.95
CA ALA A 41 30.39 -11.46 -9.25
C ALA A 41 29.88 -10.02 -9.44
N GLU A 42 29.19 -9.46 -8.46
CA GLU A 42 28.73 -8.07 -8.45
C GLU A 42 29.89 -7.09 -8.70
N VAL A 43 31.00 -7.22 -7.97
CA VAL A 43 32.18 -6.37 -8.13
C VAL A 43 32.70 -6.40 -9.56
N ASN A 44 32.81 -7.59 -10.16
CA ASN A 44 33.29 -7.74 -11.53
C ASN A 44 32.32 -7.16 -12.57
N TYR A 45 31.00 -7.34 -12.39
CA TYR A 45 30.01 -6.76 -13.29
C TYR A 45 29.97 -5.23 -13.20
N ARG A 46 30.07 -4.66 -11.99
CA ARG A 46 30.21 -3.20 -11.83
C ARG A 46 31.44 -2.65 -12.52
N ARG A 47 32.58 -3.33 -12.39
CA ARG A 47 33.84 -2.97 -13.12
C ARG A 47 33.66 -3.05 -14.63
N ALA A 48 32.86 -3.99 -15.13
CA ALA A 48 32.51 -4.04 -16.55
C ALA A 48 31.69 -2.83 -16.99
N LEU A 49 30.74 -2.41 -16.15
CA LEU A 49 29.89 -1.23 -16.39
C LEU A 49 30.65 0.09 -16.30
N ASP A 50 31.65 0.19 -15.43
CA ASP A 50 32.56 1.35 -15.39
C ASP A 50 33.29 1.57 -16.73
N LYS A 51 33.61 0.47 -17.45
CA LYS A 51 34.25 0.51 -18.77
C LYS A 51 33.24 0.70 -19.91
N ASN A 52 32.09 0.10 -19.80
CA ASN A 52 31.00 0.19 -20.79
C ASN A 52 29.63 0.10 -20.10
N ASN A 53 29.04 1.24 -19.84
CA ASN A 53 27.73 1.36 -19.20
C ASN A 53 26.56 0.99 -20.12
N GLN A 54 26.80 0.64 -21.38
CA GLN A 54 25.80 0.18 -22.34
C GLN A 54 25.89 -1.33 -22.62
N SER A 55 26.50 -2.10 -21.71
CA SER A 55 26.53 -3.55 -21.82
C SER A 55 25.25 -4.18 -21.25
N PHE A 56 24.43 -4.73 -22.14
CA PHE A 56 23.26 -5.52 -21.73
C PHE A 56 23.66 -6.66 -20.78
N GLU A 57 24.68 -7.43 -21.17
CA GLU A 57 25.14 -8.59 -20.41
C GLU A 57 25.59 -8.21 -19.00
N ALA A 58 26.29 -7.09 -18.87
CA ALA A 58 26.77 -6.64 -17.56
C ALA A 58 25.61 -6.21 -16.65
N HIS A 59 24.62 -5.47 -17.17
CA HIS A 59 23.43 -5.09 -16.40
C HIS A 59 22.56 -6.31 -16.03
N TYR A 60 22.29 -7.18 -17.01
CA TYR A 60 21.48 -8.36 -16.79
C TYR A 60 22.11 -9.27 -15.72
N ASN A 61 23.41 -9.62 -15.87
CA ASN A 61 24.13 -10.50 -14.95
C ASN A 61 24.35 -9.85 -13.57
N LEU A 62 24.51 -8.50 -13.51
CA LEU A 62 24.53 -7.78 -12.25
C LEU A 62 23.17 -7.89 -11.54
N GLY A 63 22.09 -7.77 -12.29
CA GLY A 63 20.73 -8.02 -11.76
C GLY A 63 20.60 -9.42 -11.16
N ASP A 64 21.09 -10.44 -11.86
CA ASP A 64 21.09 -11.82 -11.35
C ASP A 64 21.93 -11.98 -10.08
N ALA A 65 23.11 -11.39 -10.02
CA ALA A 65 23.97 -11.43 -8.83
C ALA A 65 23.34 -10.71 -7.62
N LEU A 66 22.68 -9.59 -7.85
CA LEU A 66 21.95 -8.85 -6.83
C LEU A 66 20.70 -9.63 -6.35
N PHE A 67 19.97 -10.25 -7.28
CA PHE A 67 18.84 -11.12 -6.95
C PHE A 67 19.26 -12.28 -6.04
N ARG A 68 20.38 -12.94 -6.33
CA ARG A 68 20.92 -14.04 -5.51
C ARG A 68 21.39 -13.57 -4.12
N GLN A 69 21.64 -12.29 -3.95
CA GLN A 69 21.94 -11.63 -2.68
C GLN A 69 20.69 -11.06 -1.98
N GLU A 70 19.50 -11.36 -2.50
CA GLU A 70 18.20 -10.83 -2.01
C GLU A 70 18.06 -9.29 -2.08
N LYS A 71 18.94 -8.64 -2.84
CA LYS A 71 18.91 -7.19 -3.13
C LYS A 71 17.93 -6.92 -4.28
N TYR A 72 16.66 -7.24 -4.06
CA TYR A 72 15.64 -7.24 -5.12
C TYR A 72 15.39 -5.86 -5.76
N PRO A 73 15.32 -4.75 -5.00
CA PRO A 73 15.13 -3.42 -5.61
C PRO A 73 16.28 -3.05 -6.56
N GLU A 74 17.54 -3.30 -6.18
CA GLU A 74 18.71 -3.02 -6.98
C GLU A 74 18.77 -3.94 -8.20
N ALA A 75 18.38 -5.20 -8.05
CA ALA A 75 18.26 -6.14 -9.17
C ALA A 75 17.27 -5.64 -10.22
N LEU A 76 16.09 -5.17 -9.81
CA LEU A 76 15.07 -4.60 -10.69
C LEU A 76 15.58 -3.38 -11.45
N GLU A 77 16.36 -2.52 -10.79
CA GLU A 77 16.99 -1.36 -11.45
C GLU A 77 17.92 -1.82 -12.57
N GLN A 78 18.74 -2.84 -12.32
CA GLN A 78 19.69 -3.34 -13.32
C GLN A 78 18.96 -4.05 -14.49
N TYR A 79 17.93 -4.83 -14.22
CA TYR A 79 17.10 -5.43 -15.27
C TYR A 79 16.38 -4.35 -16.11
N ALA A 80 15.91 -3.27 -15.50
CA ALA A 80 15.31 -2.17 -16.24
C ALA A 80 16.31 -1.47 -17.18
N LYS A 81 17.56 -1.29 -16.74
CA LYS A 81 18.65 -0.78 -17.62
C LYS A 81 18.95 -1.75 -18.75
N ALA A 82 19.01 -3.05 -18.46
CA ALA A 82 19.19 -4.09 -19.49
C ALA A 82 18.05 -4.06 -20.53
N GLU A 83 16.79 -3.93 -20.09
CA GLU A 83 15.64 -3.79 -20.98
C GLU A 83 15.75 -2.59 -21.89
N GLN A 84 16.13 -1.43 -21.37
CA GLN A 84 16.28 -0.19 -22.15
C GLN A 84 17.28 -0.32 -23.28
N LEU A 85 18.39 -1.05 -23.06
CA LEU A 85 19.42 -1.29 -24.04
C LEU A 85 18.95 -2.19 -25.21
N LEU A 86 17.89 -2.95 -25.03
CA LEU A 86 17.31 -3.83 -26.06
C LEU A 86 16.17 -3.18 -26.87
N LYS A 87 15.77 -1.95 -26.54
CA LYS A 87 14.71 -1.23 -27.29
C LYS A 87 15.20 -0.65 -28.63
N SER A 88 15.97 -1.41 -29.39
CA SER A 88 16.40 -1.00 -30.71
C SER A 88 15.51 -1.59 -31.80
N ASP A 89 15.26 -0.82 -32.86
CA ASP A 89 14.46 -1.21 -34.02
C ASP A 89 15.19 -2.16 -35.01
N ASP A 90 16.28 -2.79 -34.59
CA ASP A 90 17.04 -3.69 -35.43
C ASP A 90 16.27 -4.98 -35.72
N LYS A 91 15.59 -5.00 -36.86
CA LYS A 91 14.79 -6.14 -37.35
C LYS A 91 15.62 -7.39 -37.60
N THR A 92 16.94 -7.27 -37.84
CA THR A 92 17.82 -8.41 -38.12
C THR A 92 18.15 -9.21 -36.87
N ARG A 93 17.98 -8.63 -35.68
CA ARG A 93 18.24 -9.27 -34.38
C ARG A 93 16.97 -9.52 -33.56
N LYS A 94 15.81 -9.41 -34.19
CA LYS A 94 14.50 -9.47 -33.50
C LYS A 94 14.34 -10.69 -32.58
N ASP A 95 14.72 -11.86 -33.05
CA ASP A 95 14.58 -13.11 -32.25
C ASP A 95 15.53 -13.12 -31.04
N GLN A 96 16.75 -12.66 -31.22
CA GLN A 96 17.73 -12.54 -30.14
C GLN A 96 17.26 -11.49 -29.12
N ILE A 97 16.76 -10.36 -29.57
CA ILE A 97 16.21 -9.31 -28.69
C ILE A 97 15.01 -9.85 -27.91
N ASN A 98 14.08 -10.55 -28.59
CA ASN A 98 12.93 -11.15 -27.92
C ASN A 98 13.33 -12.17 -26.86
N THR A 99 14.32 -13.02 -27.15
CA THR A 99 14.82 -13.99 -26.18
C THR A 99 15.41 -13.31 -24.94
N ARG A 100 16.25 -12.29 -25.15
CA ARG A 100 16.86 -11.52 -24.05
C ARG A 100 15.81 -10.77 -23.22
N LEU A 101 14.85 -10.13 -23.90
CA LEU A 101 13.74 -9.46 -23.22
C LEU A 101 12.87 -10.44 -22.45
N ALA A 102 12.60 -11.63 -23.00
CA ALA A 102 11.85 -12.67 -22.29
C ALA A 102 12.54 -13.05 -20.98
N SER A 103 13.83 -13.36 -21.03
CA SER A 103 14.62 -13.70 -19.82
C SER A 103 14.67 -12.53 -18.82
N THR A 104 14.85 -11.30 -19.31
CA THR A 104 14.86 -10.10 -18.45
C THR A 104 13.53 -9.93 -17.71
N TYR A 105 12.38 -10.02 -18.42
CA TYR A 105 11.07 -9.92 -17.79
C TYR A 105 10.76 -11.10 -16.87
N HIS A 106 11.24 -12.30 -17.18
CA HIS A 106 11.14 -13.44 -16.28
C HIS A 106 11.84 -13.15 -14.94
N ASN A 107 13.09 -12.67 -14.97
CA ASN A 107 13.86 -12.37 -13.78
C ASN A 107 13.30 -11.16 -13.01
N MET A 108 12.79 -10.14 -13.71
CA MET A 108 12.02 -9.06 -13.07
C MET A 108 10.78 -9.62 -12.32
N GLY A 109 10.06 -10.53 -12.96
CA GLY A 109 8.93 -11.20 -12.32
C GLY A 109 9.32 -11.96 -11.04
N ASN A 110 10.45 -12.68 -11.08
CA ASN A 110 10.99 -13.38 -9.91
C ASN A 110 11.34 -12.40 -8.78
N ALA A 111 12.01 -11.28 -9.09
CA ALA A 111 12.37 -10.26 -8.11
C ALA A 111 11.15 -9.56 -7.50
N LEU A 112 10.12 -9.27 -8.29
CA LEU A 112 8.86 -8.70 -7.84
C LEU A 112 8.06 -9.69 -6.98
N TYR A 113 8.05 -10.96 -7.39
CA TYR A 113 7.41 -12.02 -6.62
C TYR A 113 8.04 -12.18 -5.22
N ALA A 114 9.39 -12.18 -5.16
CA ALA A 114 10.12 -12.26 -3.89
C ALA A 114 9.82 -11.07 -2.95
N GLN A 115 9.48 -9.91 -3.51
CA GLN A 115 9.03 -8.73 -2.77
C GLN A 115 7.52 -8.72 -2.48
N GLN A 116 6.80 -9.80 -2.78
CA GLN A 116 5.34 -9.91 -2.62
C GLN A 116 4.54 -8.88 -3.45
N GLN A 117 5.17 -8.29 -4.48
CA GLN A 117 4.52 -7.40 -5.43
C GLN A 117 3.88 -8.23 -6.55
N TYR A 118 2.88 -9.05 -6.20
CA TYR A 118 2.34 -10.10 -7.07
C TYR A 118 1.65 -9.56 -8.32
N ASP A 119 0.99 -8.41 -8.23
CA ASP A 119 0.38 -7.71 -9.37
C ASP A 119 1.41 -7.36 -10.44
N LYS A 120 2.55 -6.80 -10.02
CA LYS A 120 3.66 -6.44 -10.91
C LYS A 120 4.40 -7.69 -11.43
N ALA A 121 4.55 -8.72 -10.59
CA ALA A 121 5.13 -9.99 -10.99
C ALA A 121 4.32 -10.65 -12.11
N VAL A 122 3.00 -10.68 -11.99
CA VAL A 122 2.08 -11.16 -13.04
C VAL A 122 2.31 -10.40 -14.34
N ALA A 123 2.36 -9.06 -14.28
CA ALA A 123 2.59 -8.23 -15.46
C ALA A 123 3.96 -8.53 -16.12
N ALA A 124 5.01 -8.69 -15.33
CA ALA A 124 6.35 -9.03 -15.84
C ALA A 124 6.39 -10.41 -16.52
N TYR A 125 5.83 -11.44 -15.89
CA TYR A 125 5.75 -12.78 -16.49
C TYR A 125 4.92 -12.80 -17.79
N GLN A 126 3.83 -12.05 -17.86
CA GLN A 126 3.05 -11.88 -19.09
C GLN A 126 3.89 -11.23 -20.20
N GLN A 127 4.73 -10.23 -19.87
CA GLN A 127 5.64 -9.62 -20.83
C GLN A 127 6.71 -10.62 -21.32
N SER A 128 7.21 -11.48 -20.46
CA SER A 128 8.12 -12.57 -20.83
C SER A 128 7.44 -13.52 -21.82
N LEU A 129 6.24 -14.02 -21.49
CA LEU A 129 5.51 -14.98 -22.32
C LEU A 129 5.03 -14.40 -23.68
N ARG A 130 4.80 -13.11 -23.80
CA ARG A 130 4.53 -12.47 -25.09
C ARG A 130 5.71 -12.59 -26.05
N ARG A 131 6.93 -12.69 -25.55
CA ARG A 131 8.16 -12.80 -26.33
C ARG A 131 8.63 -14.24 -26.50
N ASN A 132 8.43 -15.08 -25.49
CA ASN A 132 8.69 -16.51 -25.52
C ASN A 132 7.48 -17.29 -25.01
N PRO A 133 6.46 -17.57 -25.87
CA PRO A 133 5.26 -18.29 -25.45
C PRO A 133 5.48 -19.74 -25.04
N LYS A 134 6.65 -20.33 -25.32
CA LYS A 134 6.96 -21.73 -25.03
C LYS A 134 7.66 -21.92 -23.68
N ASP A 135 7.92 -20.86 -22.93
CA ASP A 135 8.58 -20.92 -21.63
C ASP A 135 7.63 -21.47 -20.55
N ASN A 136 7.86 -22.74 -20.20
CA ASN A 136 7.06 -23.44 -19.18
C ASN A 136 7.35 -22.91 -17.77
N ASP A 137 8.58 -22.53 -17.48
CA ASP A 137 8.99 -22.05 -16.16
C ASP A 137 8.33 -20.68 -15.87
N THR A 138 8.35 -19.80 -16.86
CA THR A 138 7.64 -18.52 -16.74
C THR A 138 6.12 -18.73 -16.60
N ARG A 139 5.55 -19.72 -17.29
CA ARG A 139 4.12 -20.05 -17.20
C ARG A 139 3.75 -20.55 -15.80
N TYR A 140 4.58 -21.42 -15.25
CA TYR A 140 4.42 -21.91 -13.88
C TYR A 140 4.50 -20.76 -12.86
N ASN A 141 5.52 -19.90 -12.98
CA ASN A 141 5.69 -18.76 -12.08
C ASN A 141 4.55 -17.73 -12.21
N LEU A 142 4.01 -17.52 -13.42
CA LEU A 142 2.83 -16.68 -13.63
C LEU A 142 1.61 -17.21 -12.86
N VAL A 143 1.31 -18.52 -12.98
CA VAL A 143 0.18 -19.13 -12.27
C VAL A 143 0.35 -18.99 -10.76
N LYS A 144 1.56 -19.25 -10.26
CA LYS A 144 1.88 -19.07 -8.85
C LYS A 144 1.72 -17.64 -8.37
N ALA A 145 2.14 -16.66 -9.16
CA ALA A 145 1.98 -15.25 -8.84
C ALA A 145 0.50 -14.81 -8.84
N MET A 146 -0.29 -15.30 -9.79
CA MET A 146 -1.74 -15.05 -9.84
C MET A 146 -2.47 -15.64 -8.62
N GLN A 147 -2.08 -16.83 -8.17
CA GLN A 147 -2.65 -17.44 -6.97
C GLN A 147 -2.34 -16.59 -5.72
N GLN A 148 -1.08 -16.19 -5.54
CA GLN A 148 -0.70 -15.34 -4.41
C GLN A 148 -1.39 -13.97 -4.44
N LEU A 149 -1.56 -13.38 -5.62
CA LEU A 149 -2.32 -12.14 -5.78
C LEU A 149 -3.77 -12.31 -5.35
N GLN A 150 -4.40 -13.42 -5.73
CA GLN A 150 -5.79 -13.72 -5.33
C GLN A 150 -5.92 -13.91 -3.81
N GLU A 151 -4.99 -14.64 -3.20
CA GLU A 151 -4.94 -14.85 -1.75
C GLU A 151 -4.76 -13.51 -1.01
N GLN A 152 -3.85 -12.66 -1.47
CA GLN A 152 -3.63 -11.32 -0.91
C GLN A 152 -4.88 -10.44 -0.99
N GLN A 153 -5.60 -10.47 -2.11
CA GLN A 153 -6.85 -9.72 -2.28
C GLN A 153 -7.96 -10.24 -1.36
N GLN A 154 -8.06 -11.55 -1.18
CA GLN A 154 -9.04 -12.15 -0.26
C GLN A 154 -8.76 -11.75 1.19
N GLN A 155 -7.50 -11.75 1.62
CA GLN A 155 -7.11 -11.30 2.96
C GLN A 155 -7.47 -9.83 3.18
N GLN A 156 -7.12 -8.95 2.23
CA GLN A 156 -7.47 -7.53 2.32
C GLN A 156 -8.98 -7.29 2.44
N ASN A 157 -9.78 -8.04 1.69
CA ASN A 157 -11.23 -7.94 1.77
C ASN A 157 -11.78 -8.43 3.13
N GLN A 158 -11.19 -9.48 3.71
CA GLN A 158 -11.57 -9.98 5.02
C GLN A 158 -11.24 -8.97 6.12
N ASP A 159 -10.04 -8.38 6.08
CA ASP A 159 -9.60 -7.38 7.04
C ASP A 159 -10.49 -6.12 6.99
N GLN A 160 -10.85 -5.68 5.78
CA GLN A 160 -11.78 -4.55 5.60
C GLN A 160 -13.18 -4.84 6.17
N ASN A 161 -13.69 -6.06 5.94
CA ASN A 161 -14.99 -6.46 6.48
C ASN A 161 -14.97 -6.54 8.02
N GLN A 162 -13.89 -7.03 8.61
CA GLN A 162 -13.73 -7.07 10.06
C GLN A 162 -13.71 -5.65 10.65
N GLN A 163 -12.92 -4.76 10.07
CA GLN A 163 -12.87 -3.36 10.52
C GLN A 163 -14.23 -2.65 10.43
N GLN A 164 -14.99 -2.91 9.37
CA GLN A 164 -16.34 -2.37 9.25
C GLN A 164 -17.31 -2.92 10.32
N GLN A 165 -17.20 -4.20 10.64
CA GLN A 165 -18.03 -4.82 11.69
C GLN A 165 -17.66 -4.26 13.08
N GLU A 166 -16.38 -4.09 13.37
CA GLU A 166 -15.91 -3.50 14.63
C GLU A 166 -16.43 -2.05 14.78
N GLN A 167 -16.31 -1.23 13.73
CA GLN A 167 -16.83 0.14 13.74
C GLN A 167 -18.37 0.19 13.95
N GLN A 168 -19.13 -0.73 13.34
CA GLN A 168 -20.57 -0.81 13.57
C GLN A 168 -20.92 -1.22 15.00
N GLN A 169 -20.16 -2.14 15.59
CA GLN A 169 -20.37 -2.54 17.00
C GLN A 169 -20.04 -1.40 17.97
N GLU A 170 -18.97 -0.65 17.72
CA GLU A 170 -18.61 0.51 18.52
C GLU A 170 -19.71 1.61 18.44
N GLN A 171 -20.24 1.87 17.25
CA GLN A 171 -21.36 2.81 17.09
C GLN A 171 -22.61 2.37 17.85
N GLN A 172 -22.97 1.10 17.75
CA GLN A 172 -24.13 0.57 18.48
C GLN A 172 -23.94 0.65 20.00
N GLN A 173 -22.73 0.39 20.51
CA GLN A 173 -22.42 0.55 21.94
C GLN A 173 -22.52 2.01 22.39
N GLN A 174 -22.04 2.96 21.58
CA GLN A 174 -22.16 4.38 21.89
C GLN A 174 -23.62 4.85 21.89
N GLU A 175 -24.42 4.40 20.93
CA GLU A 175 -25.85 4.71 20.88
C GLU A 175 -26.61 4.13 22.09
N GLN A 176 -26.29 2.90 22.51
CA GLN A 176 -26.88 2.31 23.72
C GLN A 176 -26.50 3.09 24.98
N GLN A 177 -25.24 3.49 25.13
CA GLN A 177 -24.79 4.30 26.27
C GLN A 177 -25.49 5.68 26.30
N GLN A 178 -25.70 6.31 25.15
CA GLN A 178 -26.44 7.57 25.07
C GLN A 178 -27.91 7.40 25.44
N GLN A 179 -28.57 6.31 25.02
CA GLN A 179 -29.94 6.01 25.39
C GLN A 179 -30.10 5.73 26.89
N GLU A 180 -29.16 4.99 27.48
CA GLU A 180 -29.14 4.75 28.95
C GLU A 180 -28.92 6.03 29.75
N GLN A 181 -28.06 6.95 29.28
CA GLN A 181 -27.88 8.25 29.91
C GLN A 181 -29.13 9.12 29.83
N GLN A 182 -29.84 9.13 28.70
CA GLN A 182 -31.11 9.86 28.53
C GLN A 182 -32.23 9.27 29.40
N GLN A 183 -32.29 7.95 29.53
CA GLN A 183 -33.29 7.28 30.38
C GLN A 183 -33.06 7.54 31.87
N ASN A 184 -31.80 7.67 32.30
CA ASN A 184 -31.46 7.99 33.69
C ASN A 184 -31.65 9.49 34.05
N GLN A 185 -31.68 10.39 33.06
CA GLN A 185 -31.95 11.81 33.31
C GLN A 185 -33.44 12.13 33.42
N GLN A 186 -34.33 11.45 32.70
CA GLN A 186 -35.78 11.68 32.78
C GLN A 186 -36.42 11.57 34.17
N PRO A 187 -36.03 10.59 35.03
CA PRO A 187 -36.59 10.54 36.38
C PRO A 187 -36.11 11.69 37.30
N GLN A 188 -34.92 12.23 37.09
CA GLN A 188 -34.37 13.34 37.90
C GLN A 188 -35.07 14.67 37.54
N ASP A 189 -35.32 14.92 36.28
CA ASP A 189 -36.02 16.13 35.82
C ASP A 189 -37.49 16.13 36.24
N GLN A 190 -38.17 14.98 36.21
CA GLN A 190 -39.52 14.86 36.76
C GLN A 190 -39.57 15.10 38.25
N GLN A 191 -38.66 14.55 39.07
CA GLN A 191 -38.61 14.79 40.49
C GLN A 191 -38.28 16.25 40.87
N GLN A 192 -37.48 16.94 40.10
CA GLN A 192 -37.23 18.37 40.29
C GLN A 192 -38.45 19.22 39.94
N MET A 193 -39.13 18.93 38.85
CA MET A 193 -40.36 19.61 38.45
C MET A 193 -41.48 19.42 39.45
N ASP A 194 -41.64 18.21 40.00
CA ASP A 194 -42.62 17.91 41.05
C ASP A 194 -42.33 18.67 42.34
N LYS A 195 -41.08 18.82 42.74
CA LYS A 195 -40.66 19.61 43.90
C LYS A 195 -40.94 21.10 43.74
N GLU A 196 -40.54 21.68 42.59
CA GLU A 196 -40.80 23.10 42.29
C GLU A 196 -42.29 23.39 42.25
N THR A 197 -43.09 22.51 41.69
CA THR A 197 -44.55 22.64 41.68
C THR A 197 -45.12 22.54 43.09
N ALA A 198 -44.64 21.64 43.94
CA ALA A 198 -45.09 21.52 45.33
C ALA A 198 -44.70 22.75 46.18
N GLU A 199 -43.51 23.33 45.97
CA GLU A 199 -43.07 24.56 46.62
C GLU A 199 -43.94 25.76 46.19
N GLN A 200 -44.28 25.89 44.91
CA GLN A 200 -45.18 26.95 44.42
C GLN A 200 -46.59 26.83 45.03
N ILE A 201 -47.14 25.61 45.15
CA ILE A 201 -48.45 25.37 45.81
C ILE A 201 -48.38 25.75 47.28
N LEU A 202 -47.34 25.36 48.00
CA LEU A 202 -47.13 25.73 49.39
C LEU A 202 -47.08 27.24 49.58
N GLN A 203 -46.32 27.93 48.74
CA GLN A 203 -46.19 29.40 48.79
C GLN A 203 -47.52 30.11 48.52
N ALA A 204 -48.35 29.60 47.59
CA ALA A 204 -49.68 30.11 47.31
C ALA A 204 -50.65 29.91 48.49
N LEU A 205 -50.58 28.76 49.16
CA LEU A 205 -51.39 28.47 50.35
C LEU A 205 -51.03 29.36 51.55
N GLU A 206 -49.75 29.60 51.78
CA GLU A 206 -49.27 30.52 52.80
C GLU A 206 -49.74 31.97 52.57
N GLN A 207 -49.72 32.40 51.33
CA GLN A 207 -50.25 33.73 50.97
C GLN A 207 -51.77 33.84 51.21
N ASP A 208 -52.52 32.82 50.83
CA ASP A 208 -53.95 32.79 51.04
C ASP A 208 -54.31 32.79 52.56
N GLU A 209 -53.50 32.07 53.36
CA GLU A 209 -53.68 32.04 54.81
C GLU A 209 -53.34 33.39 55.44
N GLN A 210 -52.32 34.06 55.00
CA GLN A 210 -51.97 35.44 55.44
C GLN A 210 -53.06 36.44 55.06
N GLU A 211 -53.60 36.42 53.85
CA GLU A 211 -54.68 37.27 53.43
C GLU A 211 -55.94 36.98 54.26
N THR A 212 -56.20 35.76 54.58
CA THR A 212 -57.41 35.38 55.39
C THR A 212 -57.26 35.86 56.81
N GLN A 213 -56.05 35.73 57.40
CA GLN A 213 -55.78 36.27 58.75
C GLN A 213 -55.87 37.81 58.78
N GLU A 214 -55.37 38.53 57.78
CA GLU A 214 -55.49 39.95 57.67
C GLU A 214 -57.01 40.38 57.58
N LYS A 215 -57.78 39.67 56.74
CA LYS A 215 -59.25 39.92 56.62
C LYS A 215 -59.97 39.72 57.95
N LEU A 216 -59.59 38.67 58.69
CA LEU A 216 -60.11 38.43 60.03
C LEU A 216 -59.73 39.51 61.06
N GLN A 217 -58.51 39.94 61.03
CA GLN A 217 -58.04 41.04 61.91
C GLN A 217 -58.75 42.37 61.58
N ARG A 218 -58.97 42.66 60.33
CA ARG A 218 -59.73 43.83 59.87
C ARG A 218 -61.17 43.77 60.30
N GLN A 219 -61.80 42.60 60.24
CA GLN A 219 -63.22 42.44 60.73
C GLN A 219 -63.30 42.55 62.26
N GLN A 220 -62.32 42.01 62.99
CA GLN A 220 -62.29 42.15 64.46
C GLN A 220 -62.01 43.59 64.90
N GLY A 221 -61.16 44.29 64.18
CA GLY A 221 -60.88 45.74 64.38
C GLY A 221 -62.16 46.58 64.15
N LYS A 222 -62.92 46.25 63.10
CA LYS A 222 -64.22 46.94 62.83
C LYS A 222 -65.27 46.67 63.93
N LYS A 223 -65.42 45.43 64.42
CA LYS A 223 -66.28 45.12 65.52
C LYS A 223 -65.96 45.88 66.81
N ARG A 224 -64.68 45.92 67.17
CA ARG A 224 -64.21 46.68 68.35
C ARG A 224 -64.45 48.20 68.28
N ARG A 225 -64.54 48.74 67.04
CA ARG A 225 -64.77 50.16 66.83
C ARG A 225 -66.27 50.49 67.02
N VAL A 226 -67.18 49.63 66.61
CA VAL A 226 -68.57 49.77 66.72
C VAL A 226 -69.07 49.59 68.19
N GLU A 227 -68.40 48.74 68.98
CA GLU A 227 -68.71 48.55 70.42
C GLU A 227 -68.24 49.74 71.31
N LYS A 228 -67.39 50.64 70.80
CA LYS A 228 -66.95 51.81 71.56
C LYS A 228 -67.79 53.11 71.30
N GLU A 229 -68.65 53.06 70.33
CA GLU A 229 -69.51 54.20 69.96
C GLU A 229 -70.90 54.18 70.58
N TRP A 230 -71.20 53.27 71.62
CA TRP A 230 -72.41 53.24 72.39
C TRP A 230 -72.18 53.59 73.84
#